data_7c5ef1e2f828906be8f6f4373e3ccb65
#
_entry.id   7c5ef1e2f828906be8f6f4373e3ccb65
#
_cell.length_a   1.000
_cell.length_b   1.000
_cell.length_c   1.000
_cell.angle_alpha   90.00
_cell.angle_beta   90.00
_cell.angle_gamma   90.00
#
_symmetry.space_group_name_H-M   'P 1'
#
loop_
_entity.id
_entity.type
_entity.pdbx_description
1 polymer ?
#
loop_
_entity_poly.entity_id
_entity_poly.type
_entity_poly.pdbx_seq_one_letter_code
_entity_poly.pdbx_strand_id
1 'polypeptide(L)'
;MWKLFLLPMLVLQFTSVDREFRHATDYTHCRQVLEEMLPQATAGAEKADVLWRLSRVVLLQADAVSDKMSKRALYEQGVRYAEEGIRENPKNEQCYMWHCANLGRECMTHGLADQAKSVPAMQKDLEMILNNLGKINCSEAWQAMSELYWKHPLKSKESGLNYARRAAFTIPSDELRLSTYLYLAQLLHERGWSAEKRATQARAHAGKFAGKTKSNVDKYAYYDGSADQMPWLKGAIGEISDKEEADALVQYALSLFASCKDPVPMDRKDCRDIQQWQKSRK
;
A
#
# COMPACT_ATOMS: atom_id res chain seq x y z
N MET A 1 26.48 -19.54 -24.55
CA MET A 1 26.66 -18.11 -24.90
C MET A 1 25.36 -17.34 -25.18
N TRP A 2 24.20 -17.97 -25.34
CA TRP A 2 22.91 -17.30 -25.66
C TRP A 2 22.16 -16.75 -24.44
N LYS A 3 22.47 -17.21 -23.22
CA LYS A 3 21.79 -16.74 -21.99
C LYS A 3 22.11 -15.29 -21.58
N LEU A 4 23.22 -14.72 -22.05
CA LEU A 4 23.62 -13.34 -21.71
C LEU A 4 22.87 -12.25 -22.50
N PHE A 5 22.17 -12.60 -23.59
CA PHE A 5 21.40 -11.63 -24.40
C PHE A 5 19.91 -11.55 -23.99
N LEU A 6 19.39 -12.55 -23.25
CA LEU A 6 17.99 -12.58 -22.85
C LEU A 6 17.70 -11.69 -21.63
N LEU A 7 18.66 -11.53 -20.71
CA LEU A 7 18.47 -10.71 -19.48
C LEU A 7 18.15 -9.23 -19.79
N PRO A 8 18.88 -8.52 -20.68
CA PRO A 8 18.54 -7.13 -20.99
C PRO A 8 17.21 -6.99 -21.72
N MET A 9 16.76 -7.98 -22.47
CA MET A 9 15.49 -7.94 -23.21
C MET A 9 14.29 -8.03 -22.28
N LEU A 10 14.33 -8.88 -21.24
CA LEU A 10 13.25 -9.01 -20.27
C LEU A 10 13.15 -7.77 -19.35
N VAL A 11 14.25 -7.21 -18.92
CA VAL A 11 14.27 -5.97 -18.13
C VAL A 11 13.64 -4.81 -18.92
N LEU A 12 13.92 -4.71 -20.21
CA LEU A 12 13.28 -3.73 -21.09
C LEU A 12 11.78 -3.97 -21.25
N GLN A 13 11.34 -5.22 -21.31
CA GLN A 13 9.93 -5.59 -21.37
C GLN A 13 9.19 -5.23 -20.07
N PHE A 14 9.76 -5.52 -18.88
CA PHE A 14 9.18 -5.11 -17.61
C PHE A 14 9.03 -3.60 -17.51
N THR A 15 10.06 -2.84 -17.90
CA THR A 15 9.99 -1.37 -17.89
C THR A 15 8.87 -0.85 -18.79
N SER A 16 8.68 -1.47 -19.96
CA SER A 16 7.58 -1.12 -20.88
C SER A 16 6.21 -1.42 -20.28
N VAL A 17 6.03 -2.63 -19.75
CA VAL A 17 4.76 -3.05 -19.10
C VAL A 17 4.44 -2.20 -17.88
N ASP A 18 5.42 -1.92 -17.02
CA ASP A 18 5.21 -1.11 -15.83
C ASP A 18 4.89 0.36 -16.16
N ARG A 19 5.45 0.89 -17.25
CA ARG A 19 5.09 2.22 -17.76
C ARG A 19 3.67 2.24 -18.32
N GLU A 20 3.34 1.27 -19.17
CA GLU A 20 1.99 1.14 -19.71
C GLU A 20 0.97 0.96 -18.60
N PHE A 21 1.23 0.09 -17.64
CA PHE A 21 0.38 -0.14 -16.47
C PHE A 21 0.05 1.15 -15.72
N ARG A 22 1.01 2.05 -15.53
CA ARG A 22 0.78 3.33 -14.85
C ARG A 22 -0.18 4.25 -15.59
N HIS A 23 -0.19 4.20 -16.91
CA HIS A 23 -1.01 5.07 -17.77
C HIS A 23 -2.30 4.40 -18.28
N ALA A 24 -2.44 3.09 -18.08
CA ALA A 24 -3.58 2.33 -18.57
C ALA A 24 -4.89 2.67 -17.83
N THR A 25 -5.97 2.63 -18.56
CA THR A 25 -7.34 2.57 -18.04
C THR A 25 -7.98 1.20 -18.30
N ASP A 26 -7.39 0.41 -19.21
CA ASP A 26 -7.67 -1.00 -19.48
C ASP A 26 -6.35 -1.79 -19.41
N TYR A 27 -6.36 -2.86 -18.65
CA TYR A 27 -5.16 -3.68 -18.36
C TYR A 27 -5.07 -4.94 -19.22
N THR A 28 -5.89 -5.07 -20.25
CA THR A 28 -5.97 -6.28 -21.09
C THR A 28 -4.65 -6.54 -21.83
N HIS A 29 -4.07 -5.51 -22.42
CA HIS A 29 -2.79 -5.64 -23.12
C HIS A 29 -1.63 -5.94 -22.15
N CYS A 30 -1.56 -5.25 -21.02
CA CYS A 30 -0.54 -5.56 -19.99
C CYS A 30 -0.62 -7.04 -19.56
N ARG A 31 -1.83 -7.56 -19.37
CA ARG A 31 -2.05 -8.96 -19.02
C ARG A 31 -1.56 -9.90 -20.11
N GLN A 32 -1.95 -9.65 -21.37
CA GLN A 32 -1.55 -10.48 -22.50
C GLN A 32 -0.02 -10.57 -22.61
N VAL A 33 0.68 -9.44 -22.56
CA VAL A 33 2.15 -9.40 -22.64
C VAL A 33 2.77 -10.23 -21.50
N LEU A 34 2.27 -10.10 -20.27
CA LEU A 34 2.79 -10.85 -19.13
C LEU A 34 2.49 -12.36 -19.25
N GLU A 35 1.32 -12.75 -19.77
CA GLU A 35 0.98 -14.17 -20.03
C GLU A 35 1.88 -14.78 -21.11
N GLU A 36 2.28 -14.00 -22.12
CA GLU A 36 3.25 -14.42 -23.15
C GLU A 36 4.69 -14.52 -22.59
N MET A 37 5.05 -13.69 -21.63
CA MET A 37 6.35 -13.72 -20.95
C MET A 37 6.47 -14.91 -19.98
N LEU A 38 5.39 -15.33 -19.33
CA LEU A 38 5.43 -16.32 -18.25
C LEU A 38 6.07 -17.66 -18.63
N PRO A 39 5.75 -18.29 -19.79
CA PRO A 39 6.39 -19.54 -20.20
C PRO A 39 7.87 -19.37 -20.62
N GLN A 40 8.32 -18.15 -20.88
CA GLN A 40 9.68 -17.83 -21.29
C GLN A 40 10.58 -17.45 -20.10
N ALA A 41 9.96 -17.09 -18.96
CA ALA A 41 10.69 -16.65 -17.77
C ALA A 41 11.47 -17.82 -17.13
N THR A 42 12.71 -17.54 -16.76
CA THR A 42 13.53 -18.48 -16.00
C THR A 42 12.95 -18.63 -14.59
N ALA A 43 12.89 -19.90 -14.10
CA ALA A 43 12.44 -20.20 -12.73
C ALA A 43 13.20 -19.38 -11.68
N GLY A 44 12.55 -19.08 -10.58
CA GLY A 44 13.07 -18.27 -9.49
C GLY A 44 12.70 -16.79 -9.63
N ALA A 45 13.66 -15.89 -9.53
CA ALA A 45 13.40 -14.44 -9.41
C ALA A 45 12.64 -13.86 -10.61
N GLU A 46 13.03 -14.27 -11.83
CA GLU A 46 12.44 -13.75 -13.06
C GLU A 46 10.97 -14.17 -13.22
N LYS A 47 10.68 -15.45 -12.96
CA LYS A 47 9.30 -15.96 -13.00
C LYS A 47 8.43 -15.31 -11.91
N ALA A 48 8.99 -15.12 -10.71
CA ALA A 48 8.32 -14.39 -9.64
C ALA A 48 7.99 -12.95 -10.04
N ASP A 49 8.89 -12.30 -10.82
CA ASP A 49 8.68 -10.93 -11.30
C ASP A 49 7.56 -10.81 -12.34
N VAL A 50 7.34 -11.83 -13.18
CA VAL A 50 6.16 -11.89 -14.06
C VAL A 50 4.90 -12.14 -13.24
N LEU A 51 4.95 -13.10 -12.31
CA LEU A 51 3.79 -13.56 -11.53
C LEU A 51 3.19 -12.47 -10.64
N TRP A 52 4.01 -11.67 -9.93
CA TRP A 52 3.45 -10.59 -9.13
C TRP A 52 2.81 -9.49 -10.00
N ARG A 53 3.35 -9.24 -11.21
CA ARG A 53 2.75 -8.28 -12.15
C ARG A 53 1.42 -8.80 -12.68
N LEU A 54 1.31 -10.09 -13.00
CA LEU A 54 0.03 -10.73 -13.35
C LEU A 54 -0.97 -10.62 -12.20
N SER A 55 -0.54 -10.90 -10.97
CA SER A 55 -1.38 -10.75 -9.77
C SER A 55 -1.92 -9.32 -9.61
N ARG A 56 -1.07 -8.30 -9.85
CA ARG A 56 -1.45 -6.88 -9.85
C ARG A 56 -2.47 -6.54 -10.93
N VAL A 57 -2.21 -6.97 -12.15
CA VAL A 57 -3.06 -6.67 -13.30
C VAL A 57 -4.45 -7.27 -13.14
N VAL A 58 -4.57 -8.52 -12.73
CA VAL A 58 -5.89 -9.17 -12.58
C VAL A 58 -6.70 -8.56 -11.42
N LEU A 59 -6.05 -8.05 -10.37
CA LEU A 59 -6.73 -7.30 -9.31
C LEU A 59 -7.44 -6.06 -9.86
N LEU A 60 -6.75 -5.26 -10.69
CA LEU A 60 -7.33 -4.05 -11.25
C LEU A 60 -8.38 -4.35 -12.34
N GLN A 61 -8.21 -5.43 -13.08
CA GLN A 61 -9.26 -5.93 -13.98
C GLN A 61 -10.52 -6.33 -13.18
N ALA A 62 -10.33 -7.03 -12.05
CA ALA A 62 -11.43 -7.40 -11.16
C ALA A 62 -12.14 -6.17 -10.60
N ASP A 63 -11.41 -5.12 -10.22
CA ASP A 63 -12.00 -3.88 -9.70
C ASP A 63 -12.93 -3.21 -10.73
N ALA A 64 -12.66 -3.36 -12.03
CA ALA A 64 -13.47 -2.83 -13.12
C ALA A 64 -14.71 -3.70 -13.47
N VAL A 65 -14.77 -4.95 -13.03
CA VAL A 65 -15.89 -5.87 -13.31
C VAL A 65 -17.04 -5.60 -12.35
N SER A 66 -18.28 -5.54 -12.86
CA SER A 66 -19.49 -5.34 -12.05
C SER A 66 -20.03 -6.66 -11.50
N ASP A 67 -19.95 -7.76 -12.28
CA ASP A 67 -20.44 -9.06 -11.86
C ASP A 67 -19.61 -9.63 -10.73
N LYS A 68 -20.28 -9.96 -9.62
CA LYS A 68 -19.64 -10.41 -8.38
C LYS A 68 -18.89 -11.73 -8.53
N MET A 69 -19.42 -12.67 -9.32
CA MET A 69 -18.80 -14.00 -9.50
C MET A 69 -17.53 -13.88 -10.37
N SER A 70 -17.62 -13.14 -11.47
CA SER A 70 -16.48 -12.87 -12.35
C SER A 70 -15.39 -12.07 -11.63
N LYS A 71 -15.78 -11.06 -10.85
CA LYS A 71 -14.88 -10.28 -9.99
C LYS A 71 -14.11 -11.17 -9.01
N ARG A 72 -14.82 -12.05 -8.32
CA ARG A 72 -14.24 -13.01 -7.38
C ARG A 72 -13.25 -13.96 -8.06
N ALA A 73 -13.63 -14.53 -9.22
CA ALA A 73 -12.77 -15.45 -9.95
C ALA A 73 -11.43 -14.80 -10.35
N LEU A 74 -11.46 -13.52 -10.71
CA LEU A 74 -10.23 -12.75 -11.01
C LEU A 74 -9.37 -12.54 -9.75
N TYR A 75 -9.95 -12.18 -8.60
CA TYR A 75 -9.18 -12.04 -7.36
C TYR A 75 -8.54 -13.37 -6.94
N GLU A 76 -9.29 -14.49 -7.02
CA GLU A 76 -8.76 -15.83 -6.77
C GLU A 76 -7.62 -16.19 -7.74
N GLN A 77 -7.71 -15.76 -8.99
CA GLN A 77 -6.61 -15.91 -9.96
C GLN A 77 -5.39 -15.09 -9.54
N GLY A 78 -5.60 -13.85 -9.07
CA GLY A 78 -4.54 -13.01 -8.53
C GLY A 78 -3.84 -13.63 -7.32
N VAL A 79 -4.60 -14.23 -6.40
CA VAL A 79 -4.07 -15.00 -5.26
C VAL A 79 -3.16 -16.13 -5.77
N ARG A 80 -3.64 -16.97 -6.72
CA ARG A 80 -2.84 -18.07 -7.27
C ARG A 80 -1.53 -17.62 -7.92
N TYR A 81 -1.55 -16.55 -8.71
CA TYR A 81 -0.33 -15.99 -9.29
C TYR A 81 0.66 -15.54 -8.20
N ALA A 82 0.19 -14.85 -7.18
CA ALA A 82 1.05 -14.40 -6.10
C ALA A 82 1.63 -15.57 -5.28
N GLU A 83 0.83 -16.60 -4.97
CA GLU A 83 1.29 -17.82 -4.30
C GLU A 83 2.37 -18.55 -5.11
N GLU A 84 2.19 -18.66 -6.43
CA GLU A 84 3.21 -19.23 -7.30
C GLU A 84 4.48 -18.38 -7.27
N GLY A 85 4.36 -17.05 -7.33
CA GLY A 85 5.49 -16.13 -7.22
C GLY A 85 6.25 -16.26 -5.89
N ILE A 86 5.54 -16.45 -4.77
CA ILE A 86 6.15 -16.73 -3.46
C ILE A 86 6.92 -18.05 -3.47
N ARG A 87 6.39 -19.09 -4.12
CA ARG A 87 7.11 -20.38 -4.27
C ARG A 87 8.37 -20.25 -5.13
N GLU A 88 8.31 -19.47 -6.19
CA GLU A 88 9.47 -19.22 -7.08
C GLU A 88 10.54 -18.38 -6.39
N ASN A 89 10.17 -17.32 -5.68
CA ASN A 89 11.09 -16.47 -4.94
C ASN A 89 10.50 -15.99 -3.60
N PRO A 90 10.75 -16.71 -2.50
CA PRO A 90 10.25 -16.33 -1.16
C PRO A 90 10.81 -15.00 -0.61
N LYS A 91 11.74 -14.37 -1.31
CA LYS A 91 12.31 -13.06 -0.93
C LYS A 91 11.75 -11.90 -1.73
N ASN A 92 10.82 -12.14 -2.66
CA ASN A 92 10.17 -11.10 -3.45
C ASN A 92 9.01 -10.49 -2.67
N GLU A 93 9.18 -9.29 -2.13
CA GLU A 93 8.16 -8.58 -1.35
C GLU A 93 6.89 -8.29 -2.16
N GLN A 94 7.00 -8.10 -3.47
CA GLN A 94 5.84 -7.81 -4.31
C GLN A 94 4.87 -8.99 -4.39
N CYS A 95 5.38 -10.22 -4.38
CA CYS A 95 4.53 -11.40 -4.36
C CYS A 95 3.64 -11.44 -3.09
N TYR A 96 4.20 -11.15 -1.93
CA TYR A 96 3.41 -11.07 -0.67
C TYR A 96 2.45 -9.88 -0.68
N MET A 97 2.87 -8.73 -1.21
CA MET A 97 2.02 -7.54 -1.28
C MET A 97 0.78 -7.80 -2.13
N TRP A 98 0.95 -8.38 -3.33
CA TRP A 98 -0.17 -8.66 -4.23
C TRP A 98 -0.99 -9.89 -3.81
N HIS A 99 -0.39 -10.85 -3.07
CA HIS A 99 -1.15 -11.89 -2.38
C HIS A 99 -2.10 -11.28 -1.34
N CYS A 100 -1.58 -10.47 -0.44
CA CYS A 100 -2.36 -9.75 0.57
C CYS A 100 -3.47 -8.90 -0.07
N ALA A 101 -3.18 -8.14 -1.13
CA ALA A 101 -4.13 -7.26 -1.80
C ALA A 101 -5.28 -8.05 -2.45
N ASN A 102 -4.98 -9.10 -3.23
CA ASN A 102 -6.00 -9.95 -3.86
C ASN A 102 -6.85 -10.69 -2.82
N LEU A 103 -6.21 -11.26 -1.78
CA LEU A 103 -6.90 -11.93 -0.69
C LEU A 103 -7.86 -10.98 0.05
N GLY A 104 -7.42 -9.74 0.29
CA GLY A 104 -8.24 -8.70 0.91
C GLY A 104 -9.45 -8.32 0.04
N ARG A 105 -9.29 -8.24 -1.28
CA ARG A 105 -10.39 -7.96 -2.22
C ARG A 105 -11.32 -9.15 -2.39
N GLU A 106 -10.75 -10.35 -2.48
CA GLU A 106 -11.52 -11.59 -2.59
C GLU A 106 -12.43 -11.77 -1.37
N CYS A 107 -11.89 -11.64 -0.15
CA CYS A 107 -12.68 -11.79 1.05
C CYS A 107 -13.84 -10.79 1.16
N MET A 108 -13.72 -9.58 0.60
CA MET A 108 -14.82 -8.60 0.53
C MET A 108 -15.99 -9.05 -0.35
N THR A 109 -15.78 -10.04 -1.22
CA THR A 109 -16.87 -10.67 -2.00
C THR A 109 -17.68 -11.68 -1.19
N HIS A 110 -17.25 -12.03 0.01
CA HIS A 110 -17.92 -12.95 0.93
C HIS A 110 -18.70 -12.24 2.04
N GLY A 111 -19.32 -13.03 2.92
CA GLY A 111 -19.93 -12.51 4.14
C GLY A 111 -18.91 -12.13 5.21
N LEU A 112 -19.34 -11.38 6.22
CA LEU A 112 -18.48 -10.84 7.29
C LEU A 112 -17.69 -11.95 8.03
N ALA A 113 -18.28 -13.13 8.24
CA ALA A 113 -17.61 -14.24 8.92
C ALA A 113 -16.41 -14.78 8.12
N ASP A 114 -16.51 -14.81 6.79
CA ASP A 114 -15.42 -15.27 5.92
C ASP A 114 -14.34 -14.22 5.77
N GLN A 115 -14.70 -12.94 5.78
CA GLN A 115 -13.72 -11.84 5.79
C GLN A 115 -12.76 -11.96 6.98
N ALA A 116 -13.28 -12.30 8.16
CA ALA A 116 -12.45 -12.46 9.36
C ALA A 116 -11.43 -13.61 9.23
N LYS A 117 -11.72 -14.66 8.45
CA LYS A 117 -10.80 -15.78 8.24
C LYS A 117 -9.57 -15.44 7.44
N SER A 118 -9.65 -14.44 6.56
CA SER A 118 -8.52 -14.02 5.71
C SER A 118 -7.53 -13.09 6.44
N VAL A 119 -7.95 -12.46 7.54
CA VAL A 119 -7.12 -11.50 8.30
C VAL A 119 -5.77 -12.08 8.76
N PRO A 120 -5.68 -13.30 9.33
CA PRO A 120 -4.40 -13.86 9.75
C PRO A 120 -3.41 -14.07 8.59
N ALA A 121 -3.90 -14.51 7.42
CA ALA A 121 -3.06 -14.69 6.24
C ALA A 121 -2.54 -13.35 5.71
N MET A 122 -3.40 -12.35 5.58
CA MET A 122 -3.01 -10.99 5.20
C MET A 122 -1.99 -10.39 6.17
N GLN A 123 -2.20 -10.54 7.47
CA GLN A 123 -1.24 -10.06 8.48
C GLN A 123 0.11 -10.75 8.33
N LYS A 124 0.13 -12.07 8.10
CA LYS A 124 1.35 -12.85 7.90
C LYS A 124 2.16 -12.35 6.69
N ASP A 125 1.50 -12.03 5.58
CA ASP A 125 2.16 -11.49 4.40
C ASP A 125 2.82 -10.14 4.69
N LEU A 126 2.09 -9.23 5.35
CA LEU A 126 2.59 -7.91 5.72
C LEU A 126 3.74 -8.01 6.74
N GLU A 127 3.66 -8.92 7.71
CA GLU A 127 4.75 -9.20 8.65
C GLU A 127 5.95 -9.81 7.95
N MET A 128 5.75 -10.65 6.93
CA MET A 128 6.85 -11.14 6.10
C MET A 128 7.59 -9.97 5.44
N ILE A 129 6.88 -9.04 4.80
CA ILE A 129 7.48 -7.86 4.16
C ILE A 129 8.23 -7.00 5.19
N LEU A 130 7.56 -6.61 6.26
CA LEU A 130 8.03 -5.58 7.19
C LEU A 130 9.06 -6.11 8.20
N ASN A 131 8.88 -7.33 8.69
CA ASN A 131 9.75 -7.92 9.71
C ASN A 131 10.84 -8.81 9.11
N ASN A 132 10.44 -9.85 8.34
CA ASN A 132 11.37 -10.89 7.89
C ASN A 132 12.25 -10.42 6.72
N LEU A 133 11.68 -9.71 5.74
CA LEU A 133 12.43 -9.11 4.64
C LEU A 133 13.00 -7.73 5.00
N GLY A 134 12.60 -7.16 6.13
CA GLY A 134 13.12 -5.89 6.64
C GLY A 134 12.76 -4.67 5.78
N LYS A 135 11.70 -4.73 4.98
CA LYS A 135 11.29 -3.66 4.04
C LYS A 135 10.52 -2.54 4.77
N ILE A 136 11.14 -1.93 5.77
CA ILE A 136 10.53 -0.88 6.62
C ILE A 136 10.18 0.42 5.90
N ASN A 137 10.60 0.58 4.65
CA ASN A 137 10.26 1.72 3.79
C ASN A 137 9.22 1.36 2.72
N CYS A 138 8.58 0.18 2.81
CA CYS A 138 7.49 -0.20 1.92
C CYS A 138 6.19 0.50 2.35
N SER A 139 5.88 1.61 1.69
CA SER A 139 4.69 2.44 1.96
C SER A 139 3.40 1.64 1.85
N GLU A 140 3.28 0.79 0.82
CA GLU A 140 2.09 -0.04 0.57
C GLU A 140 1.84 -1.04 1.70
N ALA A 141 2.90 -1.68 2.19
CA ALA A 141 2.75 -2.65 3.27
C ALA A 141 2.30 -1.98 4.57
N TRP A 142 2.81 -0.78 4.88
CA TRP A 142 2.34 0.00 6.02
C TRP A 142 0.90 0.47 5.86
N GLN A 143 0.50 0.90 4.65
CA GLN A 143 -0.88 1.28 4.39
C GLN A 143 -1.83 0.08 4.55
N ALA A 144 -1.50 -1.07 3.97
CA ALA A 144 -2.30 -2.28 4.11
C ALA A 144 -2.39 -2.75 5.59
N MET A 145 -1.27 -2.67 6.35
CA MET A 145 -1.27 -2.95 7.78
C MET A 145 -2.17 -1.97 8.55
N SER A 146 -2.14 -0.69 8.20
CA SER A 146 -3.03 0.33 8.77
C SER A 146 -4.50 0.00 8.53
N GLU A 147 -4.87 -0.33 7.29
CA GLU A 147 -6.25 -0.68 6.93
C GLU A 147 -6.74 -1.91 7.69
N LEU A 148 -5.89 -2.93 7.81
CA LEU A 148 -6.19 -4.14 8.56
C LEU A 148 -6.46 -3.83 10.04
N TYR A 149 -5.64 -2.98 10.67
CA TYR A 149 -5.78 -2.61 12.07
C TYR A 149 -6.96 -1.66 12.31
N TRP A 150 -7.21 -0.72 11.39
CA TRP A 150 -8.29 0.25 11.54
C TRP A 150 -9.67 -0.39 11.37
N LYS A 151 -9.82 -1.30 10.41
CA LYS A 151 -11.10 -1.96 10.13
C LYS A 151 -11.43 -3.11 11.09
N HIS A 152 -10.42 -3.73 11.69
CA HIS A 152 -10.63 -4.90 12.55
C HIS A 152 -11.05 -4.47 13.98
N PRO A 153 -12.18 -4.98 14.51
CA PRO A 153 -12.75 -4.51 15.78
C PRO A 153 -11.87 -4.79 17.01
N LEU A 154 -11.01 -5.81 16.95
CA LEU A 154 -10.15 -6.22 18.06
C LEU A 154 -8.71 -5.69 17.94
N LYS A 155 -8.38 -4.92 16.90
CA LYS A 155 -7.05 -4.32 16.71
C LYS A 155 -7.02 -2.88 17.24
N SER A 156 -5.82 -2.41 17.58
CA SER A 156 -5.62 -1.04 18.03
C SER A 156 -5.75 -0.06 16.87
N LYS A 157 -6.78 0.79 16.90
CA LYS A 157 -6.93 1.89 15.94
C LYS A 157 -5.78 2.88 16.00
N GLU A 158 -5.21 3.11 17.19
CA GLU A 158 -4.02 3.95 17.35
C GLU A 158 -2.82 3.39 16.60
N SER A 159 -2.57 2.08 16.71
CA SER A 159 -1.52 1.41 15.93
C SER A 159 -1.81 1.51 14.42
N GLY A 160 -3.08 1.35 14.01
CA GLY A 160 -3.51 1.53 12.62
C GLY A 160 -3.16 2.92 12.09
N LEU A 161 -3.46 3.98 12.86
CA LEU A 161 -3.12 5.35 12.49
C LEU A 161 -1.59 5.57 12.40
N ASN A 162 -0.83 5.00 13.34
CA ASN A 162 0.62 5.09 13.34
C ASN A 162 1.24 4.41 12.10
N TYR A 163 0.69 3.27 11.67
CA TYR A 163 1.08 2.63 10.41
C TYR A 163 0.72 3.48 9.19
N ALA A 164 -0.46 4.13 9.17
CA ALA A 164 -0.82 5.06 8.10
C ALA A 164 0.15 6.25 8.02
N ARG A 165 0.57 6.79 9.17
CA ARG A 165 1.58 7.86 9.22
C ARG A 165 2.93 7.38 8.69
N ARG A 166 3.34 6.15 9.03
CA ARG A 166 4.54 5.56 8.47
C ARG A 166 4.42 5.34 6.97
N ALA A 167 3.28 4.88 6.48
CA ALA A 167 3.01 4.75 5.05
C ALA A 167 3.19 6.07 4.31
N ALA A 168 2.56 7.15 4.78
CA ALA A 168 2.68 8.47 4.18
C ALA A 168 4.11 9.03 4.21
N PHE A 169 4.87 8.75 5.27
CA PHE A 169 6.26 9.19 5.40
C PHE A 169 7.22 8.42 4.49
N THR A 170 6.92 7.18 4.14
CA THR A 170 7.80 6.32 3.34
C THR A 170 7.44 6.24 1.86
N ILE A 171 6.56 7.11 1.38
CA ILE A 171 6.27 7.20 -0.06
C ILE A 171 7.56 7.59 -0.80
N PRO A 172 7.96 6.83 -1.85
CA PRO A 172 9.11 7.18 -2.68
C PRO A 172 8.95 8.58 -3.28
N SER A 173 10.04 9.34 -3.38
CA SER A 173 10.02 10.74 -3.84
C SER A 173 9.61 10.92 -5.31
N ASP A 174 9.66 9.86 -6.09
CA ASP A 174 9.25 9.80 -7.50
C ASP A 174 7.80 9.33 -7.70
N GLU A 175 7.06 9.10 -6.60
CA GLU A 175 5.67 8.67 -6.61
C GLU A 175 4.78 9.67 -5.87
N LEU A 176 3.57 9.93 -6.40
CA LEU A 176 2.64 10.84 -5.75
C LEU A 176 1.84 10.17 -4.62
N ARG A 177 1.25 9.02 -4.88
CA ARG A 177 0.40 8.25 -3.96
C ARG A 177 -0.53 9.11 -3.11
N LEU A 178 -1.28 9.98 -3.78
CA LEU A 178 -2.12 11.00 -3.13
C LEU A 178 -3.18 10.39 -2.21
N SER A 179 -3.70 9.20 -2.56
CA SER A 179 -4.64 8.43 -1.74
C SER A 179 -4.09 8.05 -0.38
N THR A 180 -2.78 7.84 -0.22
CA THR A 180 -2.16 7.53 1.06
C THR A 180 -2.22 8.73 2.01
N TYR A 181 -1.96 9.94 1.51
CA TYR A 181 -2.12 11.18 2.30
C TYR A 181 -3.58 11.44 2.68
N LEU A 182 -4.51 11.23 1.72
CA LEU A 182 -5.94 11.36 1.98
C LEU A 182 -6.39 10.36 3.06
N TYR A 183 -5.96 9.12 2.96
CA TYR A 183 -6.31 8.07 3.92
C TYR A 183 -5.84 8.45 5.34
N LEU A 184 -4.59 8.86 5.52
CA LEU A 184 -4.11 9.33 6.82
C LEU A 184 -4.91 10.54 7.33
N ALA A 185 -5.22 11.50 6.45
CA ALA A 185 -6.02 12.67 6.81
C ALA A 185 -7.43 12.28 7.30
N GLN A 186 -8.05 11.29 6.66
CA GLN A 186 -9.36 10.75 7.07
C GLN A 186 -9.30 10.09 8.45
N LEU A 187 -8.27 9.28 8.72
CA LEU A 187 -8.09 8.63 10.02
C LEU A 187 -7.86 9.64 11.15
N LEU A 188 -7.05 10.67 10.90
CA LEU A 188 -6.82 11.76 11.84
C LEU A 188 -8.11 12.53 12.12
N HIS A 189 -8.87 12.85 11.07
CA HIS A 189 -10.15 13.54 11.22
C HIS A 189 -11.16 12.72 12.05
N GLU A 190 -11.23 11.39 11.82
CA GLU A 190 -12.09 10.49 12.59
C GLU A 190 -11.64 10.40 14.05
N ARG A 191 -10.32 10.35 14.34
CA ARG A 191 -9.78 10.32 15.69
C ARG A 191 -10.02 11.62 16.46
N GLY A 192 -9.77 12.77 15.84
CA GLY A 192 -10.12 14.10 16.30
C GLY A 192 -9.47 14.56 17.62
N TRP A 193 -8.21 14.16 17.89
CA TRP A 193 -7.52 14.56 19.11
C TRP A 193 -6.99 15.99 19.06
N SER A 194 -7.07 16.69 20.21
CA SER A 194 -6.42 17.97 20.42
C SER A 194 -4.89 17.82 20.47
N ALA A 195 -4.16 18.92 20.26
CA ALA A 195 -2.70 18.96 20.38
C ALA A 195 -2.23 18.47 21.76
N GLU A 196 -2.91 18.88 22.86
CA GLU A 196 -2.58 18.46 24.22
C GLU A 196 -2.68 16.94 24.40
N LYS A 197 -3.78 16.34 23.92
CA LYS A 197 -3.99 14.89 23.99
C LYS A 197 -2.93 14.14 23.19
N ARG A 198 -2.57 14.63 22.01
CA ARG A 198 -1.50 14.07 21.18
C ARG A 198 -0.14 14.15 21.89
N ALA A 199 0.22 15.32 22.43
CA ALA A 199 1.46 15.51 23.16
C ALA A 199 1.58 14.58 24.38
N THR A 200 0.47 14.34 25.07
CA THR A 200 0.43 13.39 26.19
C THR A 200 0.67 11.96 25.73
N GLN A 201 0.02 11.56 24.64
CA GLN A 201 0.22 10.21 24.07
C GLN A 201 1.60 10.02 23.47
N ALA A 202 2.15 11.04 22.80
CA ALA A 202 3.51 11.01 22.23
C ALA A 202 4.56 10.72 23.31
N ARG A 203 4.45 11.38 24.49
CA ARG A 203 5.35 11.08 25.64
C ARG A 203 5.25 9.63 26.11
N ALA A 204 4.04 9.06 26.14
CA ALA A 204 3.83 7.66 26.50
C ALA A 204 4.38 6.69 25.45
N HIS A 205 4.37 7.05 24.18
CA HIS A 205 4.83 6.22 23.07
C HIS A 205 6.36 6.31 22.82
N ALA A 206 6.98 7.45 23.10
CA ALA A 206 8.40 7.69 22.80
C ALA A 206 9.32 6.61 23.39
N GLY A 207 9.11 6.24 24.64
CA GLY A 207 9.88 5.17 25.30
C GLY A 207 9.66 3.79 24.67
N LYS A 208 8.45 3.50 24.22
CA LYS A 208 8.11 2.22 23.55
C LYS A 208 8.68 2.17 22.13
N PHE A 209 8.63 3.26 21.39
CA PHE A 209 9.20 3.36 20.05
C PHE A 209 10.74 3.25 20.08
N ALA A 210 11.40 3.91 21.03
CA ALA A 210 12.86 3.88 21.20
C ALA A 210 13.36 2.56 21.81
N GLY A 211 12.52 1.84 22.52
CA GLY A 211 12.86 0.62 23.22
C GLY A 211 13.09 -0.59 22.29
N LYS A 212 13.56 -1.69 22.87
CA LYS A 212 13.66 -2.98 22.17
C LYS A 212 12.26 -3.57 21.99
N THR A 213 11.85 -3.73 20.76
CA THR A 213 10.59 -4.39 20.37
C THR A 213 10.88 -5.76 19.74
N LYS A 214 9.85 -6.61 19.69
CA LYS A 214 9.98 -7.96 19.10
C LYS A 214 10.13 -7.90 17.59
N SER A 215 9.53 -6.89 16.95
CA SER A 215 9.48 -6.76 15.48
C SER A 215 9.37 -5.31 15.06
N ASN A 216 9.55 -5.04 13.75
CA ASN A 216 9.30 -3.73 13.18
C ASN A 216 7.80 -3.33 13.30
N VAL A 217 6.89 -4.28 13.09
CA VAL A 217 5.45 -4.03 13.25
C VAL A 217 5.14 -3.59 14.69
N ASP A 218 5.67 -4.29 15.72
CA ASP A 218 5.49 -3.89 17.11
C ASP A 218 6.09 -2.49 17.40
N LYS A 219 7.27 -2.20 16.84
CA LYS A 219 7.92 -0.90 16.99
C LYS A 219 7.08 0.22 16.42
N TYR A 220 6.70 0.09 15.14
CA TYR A 220 5.99 1.13 14.42
C TYR A 220 4.52 1.27 14.85
N ALA A 221 3.97 0.35 15.66
CA ALA A 221 2.70 0.54 16.36
C ALA A 221 2.71 1.76 17.31
N TYR A 222 3.89 2.23 17.70
CA TYR A 222 4.11 3.40 18.55
C TYR A 222 4.73 4.59 17.79
N TYR A 223 4.76 4.55 16.46
CA TYR A 223 5.29 5.61 15.60
C TYR A 223 4.28 6.74 15.46
N ASP A 224 4.42 7.78 16.28
CA ASP A 224 3.55 8.96 16.21
C ASP A 224 4.07 10.08 15.26
N GLY A 225 5.23 9.85 14.64
CA GLY A 225 5.87 10.80 13.72
C GLY A 225 6.83 11.78 14.40
N SER A 226 6.92 11.81 15.74
CA SER A 226 7.81 12.74 16.46
C SER A 226 9.29 12.46 16.25
N ALA A 227 9.63 11.24 15.81
CA ALA A 227 11.01 10.84 15.57
C ALA A 227 11.58 11.40 14.24
N ASP A 228 10.72 11.91 13.37
CA ASP A 228 11.08 12.34 12.01
C ASP A 228 10.49 13.73 11.70
N GLN A 229 11.08 14.45 10.75
CA GLN A 229 10.50 15.68 10.22
C GLN A 229 9.47 15.33 9.15
N MET A 230 8.18 15.53 9.43
CA MET A 230 7.12 15.28 8.48
C MET A 230 7.14 16.27 7.32
N PRO A 231 7.18 15.84 6.05
CA PRO A 231 7.30 16.74 4.90
C PRO A 231 6.08 17.66 4.71
N TRP A 232 4.95 17.33 5.31
CA TRP A 232 3.73 18.16 5.28
C TRP A 232 3.62 19.17 6.42
N LEU A 233 4.59 19.20 7.36
CA LEU A 233 4.56 20.09 8.52
C LEU A 233 5.76 21.03 8.54
N LYS A 234 5.50 22.28 8.95
CA LYS A 234 6.56 23.29 9.18
C LYS A 234 7.13 23.23 10.60
N GLY A 235 6.45 22.57 11.54
CA GLY A 235 6.82 22.47 12.95
C GLY A 235 6.69 21.04 13.49
N ALA A 236 6.80 20.89 14.81
CA ALA A 236 6.74 19.60 15.47
C ALA A 236 5.31 19.03 15.42
N ILE A 237 5.21 17.73 15.10
CA ILE A 237 3.93 17.04 14.99
C ILE A 237 3.13 17.01 16.30
N GLY A 238 3.83 17.04 17.46
CA GLY A 238 3.19 17.04 18.78
C GLY A 238 2.55 18.36 19.20
N GLU A 239 2.76 19.44 18.43
CA GLU A 239 2.26 20.78 18.73
C GLU A 239 0.92 21.10 18.05
N ILE A 240 0.41 20.21 17.22
CA ILE A 240 -0.80 20.42 16.42
C ILE A 240 -1.87 19.35 16.72
N SER A 241 -3.12 19.71 16.49
CA SER A 241 -4.25 18.78 16.56
C SER A 241 -4.30 17.83 15.36
N ASP A 242 -5.08 16.77 15.46
CA ASP A 242 -5.35 15.86 14.34
C ASP A 242 -5.97 16.58 13.15
N LYS A 243 -6.83 17.55 13.40
CA LYS A 243 -7.47 18.32 12.33
C LYS A 243 -6.45 19.17 11.57
N GLU A 244 -5.56 19.82 12.29
CA GLU A 244 -4.49 20.64 11.68
C GLU A 244 -3.51 19.78 10.86
N GLU A 245 -3.13 18.58 11.36
CA GLU A 245 -2.32 17.65 10.57
C GLU A 245 -3.06 17.15 9.33
N ALA A 246 -4.36 16.81 9.46
CA ALA A 246 -5.17 16.37 8.33
C ALA A 246 -5.28 17.45 7.24
N ASP A 247 -5.43 18.71 7.63
CA ASP A 247 -5.48 19.84 6.70
C ASP A 247 -4.11 20.05 6.03
N ALA A 248 -3.01 19.95 6.78
CA ALA A 248 -1.65 20.06 6.25
C ALA A 248 -1.33 18.94 5.23
N LEU A 249 -1.72 17.68 5.53
CA LEU A 249 -1.57 16.55 4.61
C LEU A 249 -2.26 16.78 3.28
N VAL A 250 -3.50 17.26 3.32
CA VAL A 250 -4.28 17.52 2.12
C VAL A 250 -3.67 18.64 1.29
N GLN A 251 -3.24 19.73 1.93
CA GLN A 251 -2.55 20.83 1.22
C GLN A 251 -1.23 20.34 0.60
N TYR A 252 -0.48 19.53 1.32
CA TYR A 252 0.77 18.94 0.82
C TYR A 252 0.51 18.04 -0.40
N ALA A 253 -0.46 17.12 -0.32
CA ALA A 253 -0.83 16.25 -1.43
C ALA A 253 -1.24 17.03 -2.68
N LEU A 254 -2.06 18.09 -2.52
CA LEU A 254 -2.45 18.96 -3.63
C LEU A 254 -1.25 19.73 -4.22
N SER A 255 -0.29 20.16 -3.40
CA SER A 255 0.93 20.81 -3.87
C SER A 255 1.82 19.86 -4.68
N LEU A 256 1.94 18.59 -4.25
CA LEU A 256 2.66 17.57 -5.00
C LEU A 256 1.99 17.33 -6.37
N PHE A 257 0.67 17.22 -6.41
CA PHE A 257 -0.06 17.07 -7.66
C PHE A 257 0.14 18.26 -8.60
N ALA A 258 0.07 19.49 -8.07
CA ALA A 258 0.28 20.71 -8.86
C ALA A 258 1.70 20.83 -9.43
N SER A 259 2.68 20.23 -8.75
CA SER A 259 4.09 20.21 -9.18
C SER A 259 4.41 19.06 -10.15
N CYS A 260 3.51 18.09 -10.30
CA CYS A 260 3.70 16.94 -11.18
C CYS A 260 3.49 17.32 -12.64
N LYS A 261 4.51 17.09 -13.48
CA LYS A 261 4.46 17.45 -14.91
C LYS A 261 3.59 16.49 -15.73
N ASP A 262 3.55 15.21 -15.33
CA ASP A 262 2.84 14.16 -16.05
C ASP A 262 2.06 13.26 -15.08
N PRO A 263 0.93 13.76 -14.50
CA PRO A 263 0.13 12.98 -13.58
C PRO A 263 -0.59 11.85 -14.32
N VAL A 264 -0.50 10.63 -13.77
CA VAL A 264 -1.19 9.47 -14.32
C VAL A 264 -2.70 9.50 -14.03
N PRO A 265 -3.54 8.66 -14.69
CA PRO A 265 -5.00 8.65 -14.46
C PRO A 265 -5.39 8.47 -12.99
N MET A 266 -4.66 7.64 -12.24
CA MET A 266 -4.88 7.43 -10.81
C MET A 266 -4.63 8.69 -10.00
N ASP A 267 -3.55 9.44 -10.27
CA ASP A 267 -3.25 10.69 -9.57
C ASP A 267 -4.35 11.73 -9.77
N ARG A 268 -4.90 11.81 -11.00
CA ARG A 268 -6.02 12.72 -11.30
C ARG A 268 -7.30 12.32 -10.55
N LYS A 269 -7.54 11.01 -10.40
CA LYS A 269 -8.66 10.49 -9.61
C LYS A 269 -8.46 10.85 -8.15
N ASP A 270 -7.32 10.52 -7.57
CA ASP A 270 -7.00 10.78 -6.16
C ASP A 270 -7.07 12.28 -5.83
N CYS A 271 -6.61 13.15 -6.74
CA CYS A 271 -6.75 14.60 -6.59
C CYS A 271 -8.22 15.03 -6.49
N ARG A 272 -9.11 14.48 -7.33
CA ARG A 272 -10.56 14.75 -7.24
C ARG A 272 -11.15 14.25 -5.92
N ASP A 273 -10.75 13.06 -5.48
CA ASP A 273 -11.22 12.48 -4.22
C ASP A 273 -10.81 13.36 -3.01
N ILE A 274 -9.58 13.89 -3.00
CA ILE A 274 -9.12 14.87 -2.01
C ILE A 274 -9.99 16.13 -2.02
N GLN A 275 -10.23 16.71 -3.20
CA GLN A 275 -11.04 17.93 -3.34
C GLN A 275 -12.50 17.70 -2.90
N GLN A 276 -13.07 16.55 -3.21
CA GLN A 276 -14.40 16.16 -2.77
C GLN A 276 -14.47 16.02 -1.25
N TRP A 277 -13.49 15.36 -0.66
CA TRP A 277 -13.43 15.20 0.79
C TRP A 277 -13.28 16.54 1.51
N GLN A 278 -12.49 17.48 1.00
CA GLN A 278 -12.41 18.84 1.55
C GLN A 278 -13.76 19.58 1.52
N LYS A 279 -14.52 19.41 0.43
CA LYS A 279 -15.86 20.05 0.30
C LYS A 279 -16.87 19.46 1.27
N SER A 280 -16.82 18.16 1.55
CA SER A 280 -17.76 17.48 2.46
C SER A 280 -17.57 17.84 3.93
N ARG A 281 -16.46 18.52 4.28
CA ARG A 281 -16.11 18.94 5.66
C ARG A 281 -16.46 20.39 5.98
N LYS A 282 -16.81 21.18 4.95
CA LYS A 282 -17.28 22.56 5.10
C LYS A 282 -18.77 22.58 5.39
#